data_df5825d7d66c9b71195fe91f9f5398aa
#
_entry.id   df5825d7d66c9b71195fe91f9f5398aa
#
_cell.length_a   1.000
_cell.length_b   1.000
_cell.length_c   1.000
_cell.angle_alpha   90.00
_cell.angle_beta   90.00
_cell.angle_gamma   90.00
#
_symmetry.space_group_name_H-M   'P 1'
#
loop_
_entity.id
_entity.type
_entity.pdbx_description
1 polymer ?
#
loop_
_entity_poly.entity_id
_entity_poly.type
_entity_poly.pdbx_seq_one_letter_code
_entity_poly.pdbx_strand_id
1 'polypeptide(L)'
;DADAGTIVITDEKVTERLQQNPLAYDKDGEMHYDIISAFIKSIRGSDPDGALYWLARMVEAGEDPAFIARRLVISAAEDIGLANPNALLLANAAFDAVMKIGWPEGRIPLAEATVYLATSPKSNSAYEGINSALELVRQTGNLPVPLHLRNAPTKLMKQLGYGKDYKYAHAYQGNFVQQQFLPDEVKDSRIWHPQNNAQEAKIKERMQSLWGERFKE
;
A
#
# COMPACT_ATOMS: atom_id res chain seq x y z
N ASP A 1 14.92 12.20 50.11
CA ASP A 1 15.57 11.96 51.41
C ASP A 1 15.42 10.50 51.79
N ALA A 2 16.55 9.75 51.74
CA ALA A 2 16.59 8.31 51.97
C ALA A 2 16.51 7.90 53.45
N ASP A 3 16.35 8.84 54.35
CA ASP A 3 16.46 8.59 55.79
C ASP A 3 15.14 8.45 56.53
N ALA A 4 13.99 8.53 55.88
CA ALA A 4 12.70 8.49 56.58
C ALA A 4 11.78 7.34 56.17
N GLY A 5 12.18 6.44 55.29
CA GLY A 5 11.32 5.32 54.86
C GLY A 5 9.99 5.72 54.18
N THR A 6 9.81 7.03 53.90
CA THR A 6 8.59 7.56 53.28
C THR A 6 8.96 8.24 51.96
N ILE A 7 8.39 7.73 50.87
CA ILE A 7 8.52 8.38 49.53
C ILE A 7 7.51 9.53 49.49
N VAL A 8 8.00 10.76 49.51
CA VAL A 8 7.18 11.96 49.35
C VAL A 8 7.07 12.27 47.85
N ILE A 9 5.92 12.06 47.26
CA ILE A 9 5.56 12.44 45.91
C ILE A 9 4.89 13.81 46.02
N THR A 10 5.55 14.87 45.50
CA THR A 10 4.98 16.22 45.39
C THR A 10 4.57 16.49 43.97
N ASP A 11 3.63 17.42 43.77
CA ASP A 11 3.18 17.87 42.42
C ASP A 11 4.36 18.38 41.59
N GLU A 12 5.33 19.02 42.21
CA GLU A 12 6.57 19.49 41.57
C GLU A 12 7.40 18.33 41.02
N LYS A 13 7.60 17.25 41.84
CA LYS A 13 8.34 16.06 41.37
C LYS A 13 7.58 15.29 40.30
N VAL A 14 6.26 15.26 40.35
CA VAL A 14 5.43 14.70 39.27
C VAL A 14 5.55 15.52 37.99
N THR A 15 5.44 16.83 38.12
CA THR A 15 5.60 17.74 36.98
C THR A 15 7.00 17.68 36.36
N GLU A 16 8.04 17.63 37.19
CA GLU A 16 9.43 17.48 36.76
C GLU A 16 9.64 16.14 36.03
N ARG A 17 9.08 15.03 36.52
CA ARG A 17 9.14 13.73 35.86
C ARG A 17 8.35 13.68 34.57
N LEU A 18 7.18 14.30 34.52
CA LEU A 18 6.39 14.43 33.30
C LEU A 18 7.10 15.31 32.27
N GLN A 19 7.82 16.37 32.70
CA GLN A 19 8.62 17.19 31.82
C GLN A 19 9.95 16.54 31.39
N GLN A 20 10.53 15.67 32.24
CA GLN A 20 11.71 14.87 31.92
C GLN A 20 11.40 13.64 31.08
N ASN A 21 10.13 13.26 30.96
CA ASN A 21 9.67 12.18 30.09
C ASN A 21 8.67 12.72 29.05
N PRO A 22 9.12 13.67 28.17
CA PRO A 22 8.25 14.28 27.15
C PRO A 22 7.77 13.29 26.10
N LEU A 23 8.19 12.04 26.19
CA LEU A 23 7.87 10.92 25.33
C LEU A 23 6.79 10.03 25.91
N ALA A 24 5.89 10.55 26.74
CA ALA A 24 4.71 9.82 27.18
C ALA A 24 3.89 9.41 25.94
N TYR A 25 4.31 8.33 25.34
CA TYR A 25 3.68 7.68 24.21
C TYR A 25 2.70 6.66 24.80
N ASP A 26 1.44 7.03 24.82
CA ASP A 26 0.38 6.09 25.15
C ASP A 26 0.19 5.17 23.93
N LYS A 27 0.69 3.93 24.02
CA LYS A 27 0.64 2.95 22.92
C LYS A 27 -0.76 2.64 22.41
N ASP A 28 -1.77 2.90 23.23
CA ASP A 28 -3.19 2.66 22.91
C ASP A 28 -4.00 3.97 22.85
N GLY A 29 -3.35 5.15 22.95
CA GLY A 29 -3.99 6.44 23.04
C GLY A 29 -4.00 7.25 21.74
N GLU A 30 -4.66 8.40 21.79
CA GLU A 30 -4.85 9.33 20.66
C GLU A 30 -3.52 9.81 20.07
N MET A 31 -2.49 10.03 20.93
CA MET A 31 -1.15 10.47 20.50
C MET A 31 -0.42 9.45 19.63
N HIS A 32 -0.64 8.15 19.85
CA HIS A 32 -0.11 7.07 19.01
C HIS A 32 -0.61 7.20 17.55
N TYR A 33 -1.92 7.39 17.39
CA TYR A 33 -2.54 7.54 16.07
C TYR A 33 -2.09 8.83 15.37
N ASP A 34 -1.87 9.91 16.11
CA ASP A 34 -1.41 11.18 15.57
C ASP A 34 0.00 11.09 15.00
N ILE A 35 0.93 10.47 15.74
CA ILE A 35 2.32 10.31 15.31
C ILE A 35 2.40 9.44 14.06
N ILE A 36 1.69 8.31 14.03
CA ILE A 36 1.64 7.44 12.86
C ILE A 36 1.00 8.14 11.66
N SER A 37 -0.06 8.89 11.90
CA SER A 37 -0.71 9.69 10.85
C SER A 37 0.24 10.74 10.28
N ALA A 38 1.00 11.41 11.12
CA ALA A 38 2.01 12.38 10.71
C ALA A 38 3.15 11.72 9.93
N PHE A 39 3.62 10.55 10.37
CA PHE A 39 4.63 9.75 9.68
C PHE A 39 4.19 9.40 8.24
N ILE A 40 3.01 8.79 8.10
CA ILE A 40 2.46 8.39 6.80
C ILE A 40 2.25 9.62 5.90
N LYS A 41 1.70 10.72 6.45
CA LYS A 41 1.46 11.96 5.70
C LYS A 41 2.75 12.62 5.24
N SER A 42 3.83 12.55 6.02
CA SER A 42 5.15 13.05 5.63
C SER A 42 5.73 12.25 4.45
N ILE A 43 5.62 10.91 4.48
CA ILE A 43 6.01 10.05 3.36
C ILE A 43 5.20 10.39 2.11
N ARG A 44 3.88 10.45 2.23
CA ARG A 44 2.93 10.80 1.15
C ARG A 44 3.21 12.20 0.59
N GLY A 45 3.50 13.16 1.46
CA GLY A 45 3.83 14.54 1.12
C GLY A 45 5.24 14.75 0.59
N SER A 46 6.06 13.69 0.49
CA SER A 46 7.45 13.74 0.02
C SER A 46 8.37 14.61 0.90
N ASP A 47 8.16 14.55 2.22
CA ASP A 47 9.01 15.19 3.22
C ASP A 47 9.82 14.13 3.97
N PRO A 48 11.07 13.84 3.55
CA PRO A 48 11.92 12.85 4.21
C PRO A 48 12.34 13.26 5.62
N ASP A 49 12.52 14.56 5.88
CA ASP A 49 12.93 15.06 7.20
C ASP A 49 11.79 14.92 8.20
N GLY A 50 10.57 15.29 7.82
CA GLY A 50 9.39 15.09 8.62
C GLY A 50 9.13 13.60 8.88
N ALA A 51 9.27 12.75 7.86
CA ALA A 51 9.11 11.31 8.01
C ALA A 51 10.14 10.70 8.97
N LEU A 52 11.44 11.08 8.87
CA LEU A 52 12.48 10.62 9.79
C LEU A 52 12.25 11.12 11.22
N TYR A 53 11.78 12.36 11.39
CA TYR A 53 11.46 12.89 12.71
C TYR A 53 10.36 12.07 13.40
N TRP A 54 9.26 11.76 12.69
CA TRP A 54 8.18 10.95 13.25
C TRP A 54 8.58 9.50 13.47
N LEU A 55 9.43 8.92 12.59
CA LEU A 55 10.04 7.62 12.81
C LEU A 55 10.87 7.61 14.11
N ALA A 56 11.74 8.59 14.29
CA ALA A 56 12.58 8.70 15.49
C ALA A 56 11.72 8.79 16.77
N ARG A 57 10.62 9.55 16.73
CA ARG A 57 9.68 9.62 17.86
C ARG A 57 9.05 8.27 18.20
N MET A 58 8.70 7.45 17.20
CA MET A 58 8.19 6.10 17.42
C MET A 58 9.26 5.16 18.01
N VAL A 59 10.50 5.26 17.51
CA VAL A 59 11.65 4.46 18.00
C VAL A 59 11.94 4.79 19.46
N GLU A 60 12.06 6.07 19.81
CA GLU A 60 12.32 6.52 21.19
C GLU A 60 11.19 6.17 22.16
N ALA A 61 9.95 6.11 21.65
CA ALA A 61 8.80 5.68 22.42
C ALA A 61 8.71 4.15 22.61
N GLY A 62 9.61 3.39 21.99
CA GLY A 62 9.64 1.93 22.07
C GLY A 62 8.48 1.26 21.31
N GLU A 63 8.05 1.86 20.18
CA GLU A 63 7.04 1.26 19.30
C GLU A 63 7.50 -0.11 18.78
N ASP A 64 6.56 -0.99 18.51
CA ASP A 64 6.82 -2.27 17.85
C ASP A 64 7.43 -2.06 16.47
N PRO A 65 8.68 -2.51 16.23
CA PRO A 65 9.34 -2.33 14.95
C PRO A 65 8.57 -2.97 13.80
N ALA A 66 7.88 -4.08 14.06
CA ALA A 66 7.03 -4.74 13.06
C ALA A 66 5.81 -3.89 12.70
N PHE A 67 5.26 -3.13 13.67
CA PHE A 67 4.16 -2.21 13.41
C PHE A 67 4.61 -1.07 12.45
N ILE A 68 5.76 -0.44 12.72
CA ILE A 68 6.32 0.61 11.86
C ILE A 68 6.57 0.05 10.44
N ALA A 69 7.21 -1.12 10.36
CA ALA A 69 7.51 -1.76 9.08
C ALA A 69 6.25 -2.09 8.26
N ARG A 70 5.17 -2.55 8.90
CA ARG A 70 3.87 -2.76 8.24
C ARG A 70 3.33 -1.47 7.62
N ARG A 71 3.48 -0.32 8.27
CA ARG A 71 3.06 0.98 7.73
C ARG A 71 3.85 1.38 6.51
N LEU A 72 5.16 1.11 6.49
CA LEU A 72 5.99 1.31 5.29
C LEU A 72 5.54 0.44 4.12
N VAL A 73 5.23 -0.85 4.35
CA VAL A 73 4.72 -1.75 3.31
C VAL A 73 3.39 -1.23 2.74
N ILE A 74 2.48 -0.77 3.59
CA ILE A 74 1.19 -0.19 3.15
C ILE A 74 1.44 1.08 2.33
N SER A 75 2.24 2.04 2.83
CA SER A 75 2.55 3.28 2.10
C SER A 75 3.26 3.01 0.77
N ALA A 76 4.13 2.00 0.71
CA ALA A 76 4.79 1.61 -0.52
C ALA A 76 3.80 1.17 -1.60
N ALA A 77 2.74 0.44 -1.23
CA ALA A 77 1.72 -0.02 -2.16
C ALA A 77 0.67 1.05 -2.46
N GLU A 78 0.25 1.81 -1.44
CA GLU A 78 -0.83 2.79 -1.53
C GLU A 78 -0.38 4.11 -2.17
N ASP A 79 0.77 4.67 -1.71
CA ASP A 79 1.19 6.03 -2.06
C ASP A 79 2.22 6.07 -3.19
N ILE A 80 3.10 5.06 -3.28
CA ILE A 80 4.13 4.97 -4.33
C ILE A 80 3.64 4.10 -5.49
N GLY A 81 3.11 2.92 -5.20
CA GLY A 81 2.46 2.04 -6.15
C GLY A 81 3.22 1.86 -7.44
N LEU A 82 2.53 2.05 -8.56
CA LEU A 82 3.08 1.85 -9.91
C LEU A 82 4.07 2.94 -10.35
N ALA A 83 4.18 4.06 -9.63
CA ALA A 83 5.19 5.07 -9.94
C ALA A 83 6.62 4.56 -9.69
N ASN A 84 6.80 3.68 -8.70
CA ASN A 84 8.07 2.99 -8.42
C ASN A 84 7.81 1.61 -7.77
N PRO A 85 7.62 0.54 -8.55
CA PRO A 85 7.33 -0.80 -8.01
C PRO A 85 8.39 -1.36 -7.06
N ASN A 86 9.63 -0.87 -7.12
CA ASN A 86 10.69 -1.28 -6.18
C ASN A 86 10.41 -0.84 -4.75
N ALA A 87 9.54 0.15 -4.54
CA ALA A 87 9.18 0.63 -3.21
C ALA A 87 8.61 -0.49 -2.32
N LEU A 88 7.70 -1.29 -2.86
CA LEU A 88 7.11 -2.42 -2.13
C LEU A 88 8.16 -3.51 -1.83
N LEU A 89 9.08 -3.78 -2.76
CA LEU A 89 10.16 -4.75 -2.56
C LEU A 89 11.09 -4.29 -1.44
N LEU A 90 11.49 -3.01 -1.44
CA LEU A 90 12.35 -2.46 -0.41
C LEU A 90 11.66 -2.43 0.96
N ALA A 91 10.39 -2.03 1.01
CA ALA A 91 9.64 -2.04 2.26
C ALA A 91 9.50 -3.44 2.86
N ASN A 92 9.27 -4.48 2.05
CA ASN A 92 9.27 -5.87 2.51
C ASN A 92 10.66 -6.32 2.96
N ALA A 93 11.73 -5.97 2.24
CA ALA A 93 13.10 -6.28 2.65
C ALA A 93 13.44 -5.62 4.00
N ALA A 94 13.03 -4.37 4.21
CA ALA A 94 13.19 -3.68 5.49
C ALA A 94 12.39 -4.36 6.61
N PHE A 95 11.16 -4.79 6.33
CA PHE A 95 10.34 -5.56 7.28
C PHE A 95 11.08 -6.85 7.71
N ASP A 96 11.55 -7.64 6.76
CA ASP A 96 12.27 -8.89 7.04
C ASP A 96 13.58 -8.65 7.79
N ALA A 97 14.31 -7.60 7.46
CA ALA A 97 15.53 -7.21 8.16
C ALA A 97 15.25 -6.88 9.62
N VAL A 98 14.24 -6.03 9.87
CA VAL A 98 13.84 -5.62 11.23
C VAL A 98 13.43 -6.82 12.08
N MET A 99 12.70 -7.77 11.51
CA MET A 99 12.29 -8.99 12.23
C MET A 99 13.46 -9.90 12.60
N LYS A 100 14.56 -9.84 11.84
CA LYS A 100 15.77 -10.62 12.11
C LYS A 100 16.70 -9.95 13.12
N ILE A 101 16.83 -8.64 13.06
CA ILE A 101 17.84 -7.90 13.84
C ILE A 101 17.27 -7.22 15.09
N GLY A 102 15.99 -6.80 15.06
CA GLY A 102 15.35 -6.11 16.20
C GLY A 102 15.95 -4.74 16.52
N TRP A 103 15.64 -4.23 17.71
CA TRP A 103 16.24 -3.01 18.25
C TRP A 103 17.61 -3.27 18.88
N PRO A 104 18.56 -2.31 18.85
CA PRO A 104 18.39 -0.94 18.33
C PRO A 104 18.71 -0.78 16.84
N GLU A 105 19.31 -1.76 16.17
CA GLU A 105 19.79 -1.65 14.79
C GLU A 105 18.65 -1.61 13.77
N GLY A 106 17.47 -2.13 14.12
CA GLY A 106 16.25 -2.12 13.26
C GLY A 106 15.85 -0.72 12.79
N ARG A 107 16.26 0.34 13.51
CA ARG A 107 16.05 1.72 13.09
C ARG A 107 16.71 2.07 11.75
N ILE A 108 17.81 1.37 11.40
CA ILE A 108 18.59 1.67 10.19
C ILE A 108 17.83 1.27 8.92
N PRO A 109 17.41 0.00 8.71
CA PRO A 109 16.60 -0.38 7.55
C PRO A 109 15.23 0.33 7.53
N LEU A 110 14.64 0.66 8.68
CA LEU A 110 13.43 1.47 8.72
C LEU A 110 13.66 2.89 8.20
N ALA A 111 14.78 3.53 8.57
CA ALA A 111 15.14 4.85 8.09
C ALA A 111 15.43 4.85 6.57
N GLU A 112 16.17 3.84 6.07
CA GLU A 112 16.44 3.66 4.64
C GLU A 112 15.14 3.57 3.85
N ALA A 113 14.23 2.68 4.26
CA ALA A 113 12.93 2.53 3.60
C ALA A 113 12.09 3.82 3.68
N THR A 114 12.09 4.50 4.83
CA THR A 114 11.37 5.76 5.03
C THR A 114 11.84 6.84 4.05
N VAL A 115 13.15 7.06 3.94
CA VAL A 115 13.71 8.04 3.00
C VAL A 115 13.41 7.66 1.56
N TYR A 116 13.59 6.38 1.21
CA TYR A 116 13.29 5.89 -0.14
C TYR A 116 11.84 6.12 -0.54
N LEU A 117 10.89 5.81 0.34
CA LEU A 117 9.47 6.03 0.08
C LEU A 117 9.13 7.54 0.01
N ALA A 118 9.65 8.35 0.94
CA ALA A 118 9.40 9.78 0.94
C ALA A 118 9.93 10.47 -0.33
N THR A 119 11.07 10.02 -0.85
CA THR A 119 11.70 10.62 -2.05
C THR A 119 11.25 9.99 -3.37
N SER A 120 10.51 8.89 -3.34
CA SER A 120 9.97 8.24 -4.55
C SER A 120 8.83 9.07 -5.16
N PRO A 121 8.64 9.02 -6.50
CA PRO A 121 7.43 9.54 -7.12
C PRO A 121 6.21 8.81 -6.57
N LYS A 122 5.07 9.49 -6.55
CA LYS A 122 3.83 9.01 -5.94
C LYS A 122 2.81 8.60 -6.99
N SER A 123 2.09 7.51 -6.71
CA SER A 123 0.88 7.11 -7.43
C SER A 123 0.00 6.22 -6.56
N ASN A 124 -1.25 6.56 -6.46
CA ASN A 124 -2.27 5.73 -5.84
C ASN A 124 -3.22 5.08 -6.88
N SER A 125 -2.81 5.01 -8.15
CA SER A 125 -3.67 4.52 -9.24
C SER A 125 -4.19 3.10 -9.02
N ALA A 126 -3.37 2.21 -8.45
CA ALA A 126 -3.78 0.84 -8.14
C ALA A 126 -4.75 0.80 -6.95
N TYR A 127 -4.55 1.64 -5.93
CA TYR A 127 -5.44 1.80 -4.79
C TYR A 127 -6.82 2.33 -5.22
N GLU A 128 -6.86 3.39 -6.03
CA GLU A 128 -8.11 3.90 -6.61
C GLU A 128 -8.78 2.87 -7.52
N GLY A 129 -7.99 2.13 -8.30
CA GLY A 129 -8.49 1.07 -9.18
C GLY A 129 -9.22 -0.04 -8.41
N ILE A 130 -8.63 -0.57 -7.33
CA ILE A 130 -9.31 -1.61 -6.53
C ILE A 130 -10.53 -1.06 -5.80
N ASN A 131 -10.51 0.18 -5.31
CA ASN A 131 -11.67 0.80 -4.68
C ASN A 131 -12.83 0.99 -5.67
N SER A 132 -12.52 1.46 -6.88
CA SER A 132 -13.50 1.59 -7.97
C SER A 132 -14.09 0.24 -8.37
N ALA A 133 -13.26 -0.81 -8.44
CA ALA A 133 -13.72 -2.17 -8.72
C ALA A 133 -14.65 -2.70 -7.62
N LEU A 134 -14.30 -2.50 -6.35
CA LEU A 134 -15.14 -2.91 -5.21
C LEU A 134 -16.48 -2.19 -5.21
N GLU A 135 -16.49 -0.90 -5.51
CA GLU A 135 -17.73 -0.11 -5.61
C GLU A 135 -18.61 -0.63 -6.75
N LEU A 136 -18.03 -0.85 -7.94
CA LEU A 136 -18.75 -1.41 -9.07
C LEU A 136 -19.38 -2.77 -8.73
N VAL A 137 -18.63 -3.66 -8.06
CA VAL A 137 -19.16 -4.97 -7.62
C VAL A 137 -20.32 -4.83 -6.62
N ARG A 138 -20.22 -3.88 -5.67
CA ARG A 138 -21.32 -3.60 -4.72
C ARG A 138 -22.58 -3.11 -5.42
N GLN A 139 -22.44 -2.29 -6.46
CA GLN A 139 -23.56 -1.75 -7.23
C GLN A 139 -24.21 -2.78 -8.13
N THR A 140 -23.42 -3.67 -8.72
CA THR A 140 -23.91 -4.63 -9.74
C THR A 140 -24.20 -6.02 -9.19
N GLY A 141 -23.70 -6.34 -8.00
CA GLY A 141 -23.84 -7.68 -7.41
C GLY A 141 -23.09 -8.77 -8.17
N ASN A 142 -23.57 -9.98 -8.09
CA ASN A 142 -22.95 -11.18 -8.67
C ASN A 142 -23.25 -11.32 -10.17
N LEU A 143 -22.63 -10.52 -11.01
CA LEU A 143 -22.73 -10.69 -12.46
C LEU A 143 -22.08 -12.00 -12.92
N PRO A 144 -22.64 -12.69 -13.94
CA PRO A 144 -22.10 -13.95 -14.41
C PRO A 144 -20.76 -13.74 -15.13
N VAL A 145 -19.82 -14.67 -14.92
CA VAL A 145 -18.58 -14.71 -15.71
C VAL A 145 -18.94 -15.03 -17.17
N PRO A 146 -18.41 -14.29 -18.17
CA PRO A 146 -18.61 -14.60 -19.58
C PRO A 146 -18.29 -16.06 -19.92
N LEU A 147 -19.11 -16.71 -20.75
CA LEU A 147 -19.01 -18.15 -21.02
C LEU A 147 -17.63 -18.56 -21.57
N HIS A 148 -17.04 -17.75 -22.44
CA HIS A 148 -15.73 -18.04 -23.03
C HIS A 148 -14.59 -18.02 -22.00
N LEU A 149 -14.76 -17.33 -20.85
CA LEU A 149 -13.75 -17.29 -19.77
C LEU A 149 -13.90 -18.42 -18.77
N ARG A 150 -15.00 -19.22 -18.85
CA ARG A 150 -15.24 -20.30 -17.91
C ARG A 150 -14.49 -21.57 -18.33
N ASN A 151 -13.91 -22.29 -17.37
CA ASN A 151 -13.33 -23.60 -17.62
C ASN A 151 -14.41 -24.65 -17.86
N ALA A 152 -14.16 -25.58 -18.78
CA ALA A 152 -15.10 -26.66 -19.16
C ALA A 152 -14.52 -28.06 -18.83
N PRO A 153 -14.34 -28.44 -17.55
CA PRO A 153 -13.75 -29.72 -17.18
C PRO A 153 -14.63 -30.92 -17.49
N THR A 154 -15.96 -30.74 -17.64
CA THR A 154 -16.91 -31.82 -17.92
C THR A 154 -17.50 -31.72 -19.33
N LYS A 155 -18.01 -32.86 -19.84
CA LYS A 155 -18.70 -32.88 -21.12
C LYS A 155 -19.93 -31.97 -21.13
N LEU A 156 -20.69 -31.96 -20.03
CA LEU A 156 -21.88 -31.10 -19.88
C LEU A 156 -21.49 -29.61 -19.99
N MET A 157 -20.42 -29.15 -19.30
CA MET A 157 -19.95 -27.76 -19.38
C MET A 157 -19.55 -27.39 -20.80
N LYS A 158 -18.91 -28.31 -21.54
CA LYS A 158 -18.57 -28.07 -22.96
C LYS A 158 -19.85 -27.92 -23.81
N GLN A 159 -20.87 -28.75 -23.57
CA GLN A 159 -22.14 -28.66 -24.26
C GLN A 159 -22.89 -27.35 -23.94
N LEU A 160 -22.70 -26.81 -22.73
CA LEU A 160 -23.23 -25.52 -22.29
C LEU A 160 -22.43 -24.31 -22.83
N GLY A 161 -21.40 -24.55 -23.64
CA GLY A 161 -20.62 -23.49 -24.27
C GLY A 161 -19.50 -22.87 -23.38
N TYR A 162 -19.15 -23.52 -22.26
CA TYR A 162 -18.06 -23.06 -21.40
C TYR A 162 -16.73 -23.13 -22.16
N GLY A 163 -15.96 -22.04 -22.14
CA GLY A 163 -14.68 -21.92 -22.84
C GLY A 163 -14.79 -21.82 -24.36
N LYS A 164 -16.01 -21.83 -24.92
CA LYS A 164 -16.21 -21.69 -26.36
C LYS A 164 -15.77 -20.29 -26.81
N ASP A 165 -15.04 -20.25 -27.93
CA ASP A 165 -14.53 -19.03 -28.54
C ASP A 165 -13.49 -18.25 -27.71
N TYR A 166 -12.95 -18.85 -26.63
CA TYR A 166 -11.83 -18.26 -25.92
C TYR A 166 -10.60 -18.17 -26.80
N LYS A 167 -10.04 -16.99 -26.87
CA LYS A 167 -8.82 -16.71 -27.65
C LYS A 167 -7.61 -16.75 -26.73
N TYR A 168 -6.77 -17.78 -26.88
CA TYR A 168 -5.55 -17.93 -26.09
C TYR A 168 -4.48 -16.93 -26.56
N ALA A 169 -4.21 -15.90 -25.78
CA ALA A 169 -3.36 -14.76 -26.19
C ALA A 169 -1.97 -15.18 -26.70
N HIS A 170 -1.34 -16.21 -26.11
CA HIS A 170 -0.03 -16.69 -26.56
C HIS A 170 -0.03 -17.34 -27.96
N ALA A 171 -1.17 -17.63 -28.55
CA ALA A 171 -1.30 -18.11 -29.94
C ALA A 171 -1.30 -16.96 -30.97
N TYR A 172 -1.25 -15.70 -30.49
CA TYR A 172 -1.31 -14.51 -31.35
C TYR A 172 -0.03 -13.71 -31.27
N GLN A 173 0.26 -12.95 -32.32
CA GLN A 173 1.44 -12.10 -32.39
C GLN A 173 1.47 -11.11 -31.23
N GLY A 174 2.62 -10.96 -30.59
CA GLY A 174 2.78 -10.09 -29.42
C GLY A 174 2.10 -10.59 -28.14
N ASN A 175 1.64 -11.86 -28.14
CA ASN A 175 0.90 -12.47 -27.03
C ASN A 175 -0.34 -11.66 -26.61
N PHE A 176 -1.02 -11.07 -27.59
CA PHE A 176 -2.20 -10.24 -27.35
C PHE A 176 -3.27 -10.47 -28.43
N VAL A 177 -4.52 -10.52 -27.98
CA VAL A 177 -5.71 -10.51 -28.83
C VAL A 177 -6.84 -9.80 -28.11
N GLN A 178 -7.54 -8.94 -28.79
CA GLN A 178 -8.70 -8.28 -28.21
C GLN A 178 -9.84 -9.29 -27.98
N GLN A 179 -10.30 -9.35 -26.76
CA GLN A 179 -11.52 -10.05 -26.36
C GLN A 179 -12.10 -9.40 -25.11
N GLN A 180 -13.36 -9.69 -24.82
CA GLN A 180 -14.04 -9.17 -23.65
C GLN A 180 -13.67 -9.97 -22.40
N PHE A 181 -13.33 -9.29 -21.31
CA PHE A 181 -13.00 -9.89 -20.02
C PHE A 181 -13.98 -9.53 -18.91
N LEU A 182 -14.76 -8.47 -19.08
CA LEU A 182 -15.78 -8.07 -18.12
C LEU A 182 -17.14 -8.66 -18.50
N PRO A 183 -18.05 -8.84 -17.54
CA PRO A 183 -19.47 -9.14 -17.83
C PRO A 183 -20.09 -8.12 -18.80
N ASP A 184 -21.13 -8.55 -19.51
CA ASP A 184 -21.77 -7.73 -20.55
C ASP A 184 -22.30 -6.40 -20.02
N GLU A 185 -22.83 -6.40 -18.81
CA GLU A 185 -23.45 -5.24 -18.15
C GLU A 185 -22.41 -4.14 -17.82
N VAL A 186 -21.16 -4.54 -17.67
CA VAL A 186 -20.06 -3.64 -17.28
C VAL A 186 -18.86 -3.65 -18.24
N LYS A 187 -19.05 -4.21 -19.44
CA LYS A 187 -17.99 -4.41 -20.44
C LYS A 187 -17.23 -3.13 -20.82
N ASP A 188 -17.93 -2.00 -20.78
CA ASP A 188 -17.38 -0.69 -21.16
C ASP A 188 -16.81 0.09 -19.97
N SER A 189 -16.86 -0.49 -18.75
CA SER A 189 -16.35 0.15 -17.55
C SER A 189 -14.83 0.32 -17.61
N ARG A 190 -14.37 1.51 -17.22
CA ARG A 190 -12.95 1.83 -16.95
C ARG A 190 -12.78 1.87 -15.44
N ILE A 191 -11.87 1.05 -14.94
CA ILE A 191 -11.64 0.85 -13.50
C ILE A 191 -10.28 1.44 -13.10
N TRP A 192 -9.24 1.13 -13.85
CA TRP A 192 -7.90 1.60 -13.58
C TRP A 192 -7.52 2.77 -14.51
N HIS A 193 -7.06 3.86 -13.92
CA HIS A 193 -6.61 5.07 -14.59
C HIS A 193 -5.15 5.36 -14.23
N PRO A 194 -4.21 5.27 -15.19
CA PRO A 194 -2.81 5.60 -14.94
C PRO A 194 -2.65 7.08 -14.57
N GLN A 195 -1.78 7.34 -13.60
CA GLN A 195 -1.47 8.72 -13.19
C GLN A 195 -0.28 9.29 -13.96
N ASN A 196 -0.10 10.61 -13.83
CA ASN A 196 0.94 11.33 -14.56
C ASN A 196 2.31 11.19 -13.89
N ASN A 197 2.98 10.07 -14.16
CA ASN A 197 4.37 9.81 -13.80
C ASN A 197 5.07 9.01 -14.90
N ALA A 198 6.40 8.99 -14.91
CA ALA A 198 7.19 8.42 -16.01
C ALA A 198 6.95 6.92 -16.24
N GLN A 199 6.65 6.14 -15.18
CA GLN A 199 6.40 4.71 -15.31
C GLN A 199 4.99 4.44 -15.87
N GLU A 200 3.99 5.09 -15.32
CA GLU A 200 2.61 4.89 -15.78
C GLU A 200 2.35 5.50 -17.15
N ALA A 201 3.08 6.54 -17.56
CA ALA A 201 3.04 7.03 -18.93
C ALA A 201 3.42 5.94 -19.95
N LYS A 202 4.49 5.18 -19.70
CA LYS A 202 4.90 4.06 -20.54
C LYS A 202 3.85 2.94 -20.56
N ILE A 203 3.24 2.66 -19.41
CA ILE A 203 2.16 1.67 -19.30
C ILE A 203 0.95 2.15 -20.10
N LYS A 204 0.56 3.42 -19.99
CA LYS A 204 -0.53 4.04 -20.74
C LYS A 204 -0.32 3.91 -22.25
N GLU A 205 0.85 4.28 -22.76
CA GLU A 205 1.21 4.14 -24.17
C GLU A 205 1.07 2.69 -24.66
N ARG A 206 1.59 1.73 -23.87
CA ARG A 206 1.44 0.31 -24.19
C ARG A 206 -0.04 -0.10 -24.21
N MET A 207 -0.83 0.29 -23.22
CA MET A 207 -2.25 -0.07 -23.16
C MET A 207 -3.05 0.56 -24.29
N GLN A 208 -2.72 1.78 -24.69
CA GLN A 208 -3.30 2.43 -25.88
C GLN A 208 -2.97 1.68 -27.16
N SER A 209 -1.71 1.23 -27.34
CA SER A 209 -1.31 0.44 -28.50
C SER A 209 -2.04 -0.90 -28.60
N LEU A 210 -2.39 -1.52 -27.47
CA LEU A 210 -3.10 -2.81 -27.42
C LEU A 210 -4.62 -2.66 -27.55
N TRP A 211 -5.22 -1.69 -26.85
CA TRP A 211 -6.67 -1.59 -26.66
C TRP A 211 -7.31 -0.41 -27.42
N GLY A 212 -6.50 0.45 -28.06
CA GLY A 212 -7.00 1.59 -28.82
C GLY A 212 -7.87 2.55 -28.00
N GLU A 213 -9.08 2.80 -28.47
CA GLU A 213 -10.01 3.78 -27.90
C GLU A 213 -10.34 3.53 -26.42
N ARG A 214 -10.32 2.26 -25.96
CA ARG A 214 -10.60 1.94 -24.55
C ARG A 214 -9.63 2.61 -23.59
N PHE A 215 -8.39 2.93 -24.03
CA PHE A 215 -7.38 3.58 -23.19
C PHE A 215 -7.00 5.00 -23.70
N LYS A 216 -7.76 5.55 -24.64
CA LYS A 216 -7.74 6.98 -24.91
C LYS A 216 -8.55 7.72 -23.85
N GLU A 217 -8.04 8.84 -23.40
CA GLU A 217 -8.75 9.82 -22.59
C GLU A 217 -9.54 10.73 -23.47
#